data_3fc00f911057aa1eef322345d5d9ba0c
#
_entry.id   3fc00f911057aa1eef322345d5d9ba0c
#
_cell.length_a   1.000
_cell.length_b   1.000
_cell.length_c   1.000
_cell.angle_alpha   90.00
_cell.angle_beta   90.00
_cell.angle_gamma   90.00
#
_symmetry.space_group_name_H-M   'P 1'
#
loop_
_entity.id
_entity.type
_entity.pdbx_description
1 polymer ?
#
loop_
_entity_poly.entity_id
_entity_poly.type
_entity_poly.pdbx_seq_one_letter_code
_entity_poly.pdbx_strand_id
1 'polypeptide(L)'
;MSYTEAKEKYAALGVDTEAAIAKLKTVPLSLHCWQGDDVRGFDTDPSKPLTGGIQTTGNYPGRARTPQELMADIEEVLKLCPGTKKLNLHASYAIFDDGEWVDRDKLEPKHFAPWVEFCKRHGLGADFNPTFFSHPKCDPLTLSSPNEETRRFWVEHGKACVRISQYLAEELGQTCTMNIWTGDGFKDIPADRLGPRMRYKQSIDEILSEPFDFTKVKPCVESKVFGIGVESCTVGSAEFSLSYAAMNRDKCIPLMDNGHYHPTEVVSDKIPALLTFFPEIALHITRPVRWDSDHVVLFDDETKEICKEIVRCGGLDGCVHMALDYFDASVNRIAAWVTGFRNVQKALLNALLTPNMTAEQNAGNFTDLLVRQEELKTLPFGEVWAEYCRRCGVPEDGAWLPEVRRYEKTVLEARA
;
A
#
# COMPACT_ATOMS: atom_id res chain seq x y z
N MET A 1 0.06 33.65 -8.39
CA MET A 1 -0.45 33.20 -9.70
C MET A 1 -1.80 32.56 -9.45
N SER A 2 -2.75 32.67 -10.35
CA SER A 2 -4.06 32.02 -10.21
C SER A 2 -4.08 30.68 -10.95
N TYR A 3 -5.07 29.82 -10.63
CA TYR A 3 -5.30 28.58 -11.38
C TYR A 3 -5.55 28.85 -12.89
N THR A 4 -6.23 29.95 -13.24
CA THR A 4 -6.45 30.33 -14.63
C THR A 4 -5.15 30.57 -15.38
N GLU A 5 -4.22 31.31 -14.78
CA GLU A 5 -2.90 31.57 -15.37
C GLU A 5 -2.06 30.27 -15.46
N ALA A 6 -2.15 29.39 -14.45
CA ALA A 6 -1.52 28.08 -14.51
C ALA A 6 -2.08 27.23 -15.64
N LYS A 7 -3.40 27.17 -15.79
CA LYS A 7 -4.09 26.44 -16.87
C LYS A 7 -3.63 26.91 -18.26
N GLU A 8 -3.49 28.20 -18.48
CA GLU A 8 -3.01 28.75 -19.76
C GLU A 8 -1.58 28.30 -20.06
N LYS A 9 -0.69 28.30 -19.06
CA LYS A 9 0.69 27.83 -19.22
C LYS A 9 0.77 26.34 -19.58
N TYR A 10 -0.03 25.50 -18.92
CA TYR A 10 -0.08 24.07 -19.25
C TYR A 10 -0.71 23.83 -20.63
N ALA A 11 -1.77 24.58 -20.98
CA ALA A 11 -2.40 24.48 -22.29
C ALA A 11 -1.45 24.83 -23.43
N ALA A 12 -0.55 25.79 -23.25
CA ALA A 12 0.49 26.14 -24.23
C ALA A 12 1.46 24.98 -24.53
N LEU A 13 1.52 23.97 -23.65
CA LEU A 13 2.29 22.73 -23.82
C LEU A 13 1.43 21.54 -24.24
N GLY A 14 0.15 21.78 -24.56
CA GLY A 14 -0.79 20.72 -24.95
C GLY A 14 -1.35 19.91 -23.78
N VAL A 15 -1.23 20.39 -22.54
CA VAL A 15 -1.73 19.72 -21.34
C VAL A 15 -3.07 20.31 -20.89
N ASP A 16 -4.08 19.45 -20.75
CA ASP A 16 -5.40 19.82 -20.21
C ASP A 16 -5.45 19.57 -18.70
N THR A 17 -5.35 20.64 -17.91
CA THR A 17 -5.41 20.57 -16.43
C THR A 17 -6.78 20.14 -15.92
N GLU A 18 -7.88 20.44 -16.64
CA GLU A 18 -9.22 20.00 -16.27
C GLU A 18 -9.36 18.48 -16.40
N ALA A 19 -8.87 17.91 -17.51
CA ALA A 19 -8.85 16.47 -17.71
C ALA A 19 -7.94 15.77 -16.67
N ALA A 20 -6.78 16.35 -16.37
CA ALA A 20 -5.86 15.82 -15.34
C ALA A 20 -6.51 15.77 -13.95
N ILE A 21 -7.16 16.85 -13.51
CA ILE A 21 -7.88 16.92 -12.24
C ILE A 21 -9.05 15.93 -12.22
N ALA A 22 -9.85 15.88 -13.28
CA ALA A 22 -10.98 14.97 -13.39
C ALA A 22 -10.53 13.51 -13.32
N LYS A 23 -9.46 13.15 -14.02
CA LYS A 23 -8.89 11.79 -13.98
C LYS A 23 -8.39 11.43 -12.59
N LEU A 24 -7.57 12.28 -11.97
CA LEU A 24 -7.01 12.01 -10.65
C LEU A 24 -8.10 11.80 -9.59
N LYS A 25 -9.21 12.54 -9.67
CA LYS A 25 -10.33 12.41 -8.73
C LYS A 25 -10.93 10.99 -8.70
N THR A 26 -10.83 10.23 -9.79
CA THR A 26 -11.38 8.87 -9.91
C THR A 26 -10.38 7.77 -9.60
N VAL A 27 -9.10 8.09 -9.45
CA VAL A 27 -8.03 7.10 -9.20
C VAL A 27 -8.06 6.67 -7.74
N PRO A 28 -8.32 5.39 -7.43
CA PRO A 28 -8.29 4.90 -6.06
C PRO A 28 -6.85 4.77 -5.56
N LEU A 29 -6.59 5.28 -4.35
CA LEU A 29 -5.36 5.04 -3.61
C LEU A 29 -5.71 4.38 -2.28
N SER A 30 -5.09 3.25 -1.98
CA SER A 30 -5.37 2.48 -0.77
C SER A 30 -4.57 3.03 0.41
N LEU A 31 -5.28 3.42 1.47
CA LEU A 31 -4.72 3.93 2.72
C LEU A 31 -4.44 2.75 3.65
N HIS A 32 -3.19 2.54 3.99
CA HIS A 32 -2.75 1.51 4.91
C HIS A 32 -3.16 1.84 6.35
N CYS A 33 -3.92 0.98 6.99
CA CYS A 33 -4.48 1.25 8.32
C CYS A 33 -3.41 1.14 9.43
N TRP A 34 -2.33 0.42 9.22
CA TRP A 34 -1.31 0.10 10.23
C TRP A 34 -0.39 1.26 10.66
N GLN A 35 -0.43 2.39 9.97
CA GLN A 35 0.18 3.63 10.47
C GLN A 35 -0.48 4.11 11.78
N GLY A 36 -1.75 3.82 12.03
CA GLY A 36 -2.49 4.33 13.19
C GLY A 36 -2.25 3.55 14.46
N ASP A 37 -2.00 2.24 14.36
CA ASP A 37 -1.84 1.30 15.46
C ASP A 37 -0.41 0.74 15.60
N ASP A 38 0.57 1.25 14.84
CA ASP A 38 1.96 0.78 14.82
C ASP A 38 2.08 -0.72 14.44
N VAL A 39 1.26 -1.17 13.48
CA VAL A 39 1.22 -2.57 13.00
C VAL A 39 0.86 -3.59 14.10
N ARG A 40 0.28 -3.14 15.23
CA ARG A 40 0.01 -4.00 16.39
C ARG A 40 -1.16 -4.94 16.18
N GLY A 41 -2.19 -4.49 15.46
CA GLY A 41 -3.46 -5.20 15.41
C GLY A 41 -4.20 -5.18 16.76
N PHE A 42 -5.32 -5.91 16.80
CA PHE A 42 -6.21 -5.93 17.98
C PHE A 42 -6.54 -7.34 18.46
N ASP A 43 -5.93 -8.37 17.85
CA ASP A 43 -6.21 -9.78 18.11
C ASP A 43 -5.18 -10.47 19.03
N THR A 44 -4.10 -9.78 19.40
CA THR A 44 -3.00 -10.31 20.21
C THR A 44 -2.64 -9.39 21.38
N ASP A 45 -1.81 -9.90 22.30
CA ASP A 45 -1.31 -9.14 23.44
C ASP A 45 -0.42 -7.97 22.97
N PRO A 46 -0.84 -6.70 23.19
CA PRO A 46 -0.11 -5.52 22.70
C PRO A 46 1.24 -5.29 23.41
N SER A 47 1.54 -6.00 24.50
CA SER A 47 2.83 -5.91 25.19
C SER A 47 3.94 -6.73 24.52
N LYS A 48 3.59 -7.66 23.64
CA LYS A 48 4.56 -8.49 22.93
C LYS A 48 5.21 -7.75 21.77
N PRO A 49 6.49 -8.05 21.45
CA PRO A 49 7.16 -7.45 20.31
C PRO A 49 6.51 -7.90 18.98
N LEU A 50 6.64 -7.08 17.95
CA LEU A 50 6.33 -7.46 16.58
C LEU A 50 7.30 -8.55 16.09
N THR A 51 6.86 -9.39 15.15
CA THR A 51 7.67 -10.44 14.54
C THR A 51 7.72 -10.28 13.02
N GLY A 52 8.38 -11.18 12.30
CA GLY A 52 8.46 -11.15 10.84
C GLY A 52 9.41 -10.09 10.27
N GLY A 53 10.33 -9.57 11.10
CA GLY A 53 11.27 -8.53 10.70
C GLY A 53 10.65 -7.12 10.66
N ILE A 54 9.49 -6.94 11.29
CA ILE A 54 8.80 -5.65 11.39
C ILE A 54 9.15 -4.99 12.71
N GLN A 55 9.46 -3.69 12.65
CA GLN A 55 9.68 -2.88 13.84
C GLN A 55 9.23 -1.44 13.59
N THR A 56 8.25 -0.97 14.33
CA THR A 56 7.89 0.44 14.35
C THR A 56 8.86 1.21 15.25
N THR A 57 9.39 2.32 14.75
CA THR A 57 10.34 3.17 15.46
C THR A 57 9.69 4.48 15.88
N GLY A 58 10.02 4.93 17.10
CA GLY A 58 9.48 6.14 17.70
C GLY A 58 8.54 5.86 18.86
N ASN A 59 8.14 6.92 19.53
CA ASN A 59 7.29 6.88 20.71
C ASN A 59 6.30 8.05 20.77
N TYR A 60 5.91 8.56 19.60
CA TYR A 60 4.90 9.64 19.54
C TYR A 60 3.60 9.17 20.21
N PRO A 61 2.97 9.97 21.08
CA PRO A 61 1.77 9.57 21.80
C PRO A 61 0.55 9.42 20.87
N GLY A 62 -0.51 8.79 21.37
CA GLY A 62 -1.81 8.75 20.70
C GLY A 62 -2.05 7.60 19.72
N ARG A 63 -1.26 6.52 19.80
CA ARG A 63 -1.50 5.29 19.02
C ARG A 63 -2.93 4.76 19.24
N ALA A 64 -3.60 4.32 18.17
CA ALA A 64 -4.86 3.61 18.28
C ALA A 64 -4.69 2.26 18.98
N ARG A 65 -5.58 1.96 19.94
CA ARG A 65 -5.54 0.77 20.80
C ARG A 65 -6.71 -0.16 20.55
N THR A 66 -7.73 0.33 19.86
CA THR A 66 -8.96 -0.40 19.52
C THR A 66 -9.35 -0.11 18.07
N PRO A 67 -10.15 -0.98 17.45
CA PRO A 67 -10.70 -0.72 16.12
C PRO A 67 -11.48 0.60 16.04
N GLN A 68 -12.20 0.97 17.09
CA GLN A 68 -12.99 2.21 17.16
C GLN A 68 -12.08 3.45 17.17
N GLU A 69 -10.97 3.41 17.94
CA GLU A 69 -9.98 4.48 17.92
C GLU A 69 -9.33 4.62 16.54
N LEU A 70 -9.00 3.48 15.89
CA LEU A 70 -8.44 3.48 14.55
C LEU A 70 -9.42 4.04 13.50
N MET A 71 -10.69 3.66 13.57
CA MET A 71 -11.74 4.20 12.70
C MET A 71 -11.88 5.71 12.86
N ALA A 72 -11.85 6.23 14.11
CA ALA A 72 -11.91 7.66 14.38
C ALA A 72 -10.71 8.42 13.81
N ASP A 73 -9.51 7.84 13.90
CA ASP A 73 -8.30 8.40 13.32
C ASP A 73 -8.37 8.43 11.79
N ILE A 74 -8.86 7.36 11.18
CA ILE A 74 -9.08 7.30 9.73
C ILE A 74 -10.11 8.35 9.29
N GLU A 75 -11.22 8.54 10.01
CA GLU A 75 -12.20 9.58 9.71
C GLU A 75 -11.57 10.97 9.67
N GLU A 76 -10.62 11.25 10.56
CA GLU A 76 -9.89 12.52 10.54
C GLU A 76 -9.00 12.65 9.29
N VAL A 77 -8.29 11.59 8.92
CA VAL A 77 -7.47 11.56 7.68
C VAL A 77 -8.33 11.76 6.43
N LEU A 78 -9.51 11.13 6.37
CA LEU A 78 -10.42 11.24 5.22
C LEU A 78 -10.85 12.68 4.93
N LYS A 79 -11.01 13.53 5.96
CA LYS A 79 -11.35 14.96 5.83
C LYS A 79 -10.21 15.78 5.21
N LEU A 80 -8.98 15.29 5.30
CA LEU A 80 -7.76 16.03 4.96
C LEU A 80 -7.09 15.55 3.66
N CYS A 81 -7.52 14.43 3.11
CA CYS A 81 -6.94 13.81 1.93
C CYS A 81 -7.90 13.89 0.73
N PRO A 82 -7.46 14.37 -0.45
CA PRO A 82 -8.31 14.46 -1.65
C PRO A 82 -8.48 13.09 -2.36
N GLY A 83 -9.42 13.01 -3.29
CA GLY A 83 -9.58 11.91 -4.23
C GLY A 83 -10.27 10.66 -3.69
N THR A 84 -10.36 9.64 -4.54
CA THR A 84 -10.96 8.33 -4.22
C THR A 84 -10.01 7.49 -3.38
N LYS A 85 -10.55 6.83 -2.37
CA LYS A 85 -9.76 6.08 -1.39
C LYS A 85 -10.27 4.65 -1.21
N LYS A 86 -9.35 3.77 -0.82
CA LYS A 86 -9.64 2.46 -0.25
C LYS A 86 -8.97 2.38 1.12
N LEU A 87 -9.38 1.45 1.96
CA LEU A 87 -8.63 1.06 3.15
C LEU A 87 -7.84 -0.20 2.87
N ASN A 88 -6.61 -0.26 3.32
CA ASN A 88 -5.83 -1.49 3.34
C ASN A 88 -5.84 -2.05 4.76
N LEU A 89 -6.57 -3.14 4.97
CA LEU A 89 -6.82 -3.75 6.26
C LEU A 89 -5.86 -4.92 6.52
N HIS A 90 -5.60 -5.20 7.79
CA HIS A 90 -4.93 -6.40 8.25
C HIS A 90 -5.91 -7.42 8.82
N ALA A 91 -5.62 -8.72 8.70
CA ALA A 91 -6.41 -9.78 9.34
C ALA A 91 -6.45 -9.63 10.86
N SER A 92 -5.40 -9.03 11.47
CA SER A 92 -5.34 -8.69 12.90
C SER A 92 -6.32 -7.60 13.34
N TYR A 93 -7.10 -7.03 12.40
CA TYR A 93 -8.16 -6.05 12.69
C TYR A 93 -9.56 -6.68 12.78
N ALA A 94 -9.64 -7.98 12.90
CA ALA A 94 -10.89 -8.67 13.16
C ALA A 94 -11.59 -8.11 14.40
N ILE A 95 -12.90 -7.91 14.33
CA ILE A 95 -13.75 -7.40 15.42
C ILE A 95 -14.66 -8.53 15.84
N PHE A 96 -14.64 -8.84 17.12
CA PHE A 96 -15.43 -9.91 17.70
C PHE A 96 -16.59 -9.35 18.54
N ASP A 97 -17.73 -10.02 18.49
CA ASP A 97 -18.81 -9.78 19.43
C ASP A 97 -18.39 -10.25 20.84
N ASP A 98 -19.05 -9.74 21.87
CA ASP A 98 -18.74 -10.04 23.27
C ASP A 98 -18.66 -11.56 23.52
N GLY A 99 -17.45 -12.04 23.85
CA GLY A 99 -17.16 -13.43 24.18
C GLY A 99 -16.92 -14.38 23.02
N GLU A 100 -16.88 -13.91 21.78
CA GLU A 100 -16.70 -14.73 20.56
C GLU A 100 -15.28 -14.65 19.96
N TRP A 101 -14.23 -14.59 20.76
CA TRP A 101 -12.88 -14.59 20.20
C TRP A 101 -12.56 -15.94 19.51
N VAL A 102 -11.99 -15.86 18.29
CA VAL A 102 -11.45 -17.02 17.56
C VAL A 102 -10.02 -16.73 17.13
N ASP A 103 -9.22 -17.78 16.93
CA ASP A 103 -7.86 -17.65 16.41
C ASP A 103 -7.87 -17.39 14.90
N ARG A 104 -6.76 -16.91 14.35
CA ARG A 104 -6.62 -16.47 12.95
C ARG A 104 -7.03 -17.51 11.92
N ASP A 105 -6.83 -18.80 12.17
CA ASP A 105 -7.25 -19.90 11.28
C ASP A 105 -8.77 -20.13 11.26
N LYS A 106 -9.52 -19.45 12.14
CA LYS A 106 -10.99 -19.54 12.27
C LYS A 106 -11.69 -18.22 11.93
N LEU A 107 -10.96 -17.23 11.38
CA LEU A 107 -11.58 -15.98 10.97
C LEU A 107 -12.64 -16.19 9.90
N GLU A 108 -13.69 -15.40 9.97
CA GLU A 108 -14.82 -15.41 9.05
C GLU A 108 -15.14 -13.99 8.56
N PRO A 109 -15.82 -13.83 7.42
CA PRO A 109 -16.25 -12.53 6.90
C PRO A 109 -16.97 -11.64 7.90
N LYS A 110 -17.79 -12.22 8.78
CA LYS A 110 -18.56 -11.49 9.81
C LYS A 110 -17.67 -10.63 10.73
N HIS A 111 -16.44 -11.07 10.99
CA HIS A 111 -15.49 -10.33 11.84
C HIS A 111 -14.99 -9.04 11.18
N PHE A 112 -15.27 -8.85 9.90
CA PHE A 112 -14.94 -7.64 9.13
C PHE A 112 -16.20 -6.85 8.71
N ALA A 113 -17.40 -7.28 9.09
CA ALA A 113 -18.63 -6.55 8.81
C ALA A 113 -18.63 -5.11 9.34
N PRO A 114 -18.09 -4.80 10.54
CA PRO A 114 -18.00 -3.41 11.01
C PRO A 114 -17.10 -2.53 10.11
N TRP A 115 -16.04 -3.09 9.51
CA TRP A 115 -15.21 -2.38 8.54
C TRP A 115 -15.94 -2.15 7.22
N VAL A 116 -16.74 -3.11 6.76
CA VAL A 116 -17.61 -2.95 5.57
C VAL A 116 -18.61 -1.81 5.79
N GLU A 117 -19.28 -1.78 6.95
CA GLU A 117 -20.19 -0.69 7.30
C GLU A 117 -19.48 0.68 7.35
N PHE A 118 -18.27 0.71 7.91
CA PHE A 118 -17.45 1.91 7.90
C PHE A 118 -17.12 2.35 6.46
N CYS A 119 -16.66 1.44 5.62
CA CYS A 119 -16.34 1.73 4.21
C CYS A 119 -17.56 2.23 3.44
N LYS A 120 -18.73 1.58 3.58
CA LYS A 120 -19.98 2.00 2.94
C LYS A 120 -20.37 3.41 3.35
N ARG A 121 -20.31 3.75 4.64
CA ARG A 121 -20.63 5.06 5.17
C ARG A 121 -19.77 6.18 4.57
N HIS A 122 -18.49 5.88 4.29
CA HIS A 122 -17.52 6.85 3.77
C HIS A 122 -17.26 6.72 2.25
N GLY A 123 -17.95 5.82 1.55
CA GLY A 123 -17.75 5.60 0.12
C GLY A 123 -16.36 5.07 -0.24
N LEU A 124 -15.81 4.16 0.60
CA LEU A 124 -14.49 3.57 0.45
C LEU A 124 -14.57 2.15 -0.12
N GLY A 125 -13.53 1.73 -0.83
CA GLY A 125 -13.23 0.34 -1.07
C GLY A 125 -12.34 -0.25 0.02
N ALA A 126 -11.96 -1.54 -0.12
CA ALA A 126 -11.02 -2.17 0.79
C ALA A 126 -10.06 -3.12 0.05
N ASP A 127 -8.82 -3.18 0.55
CA ASP A 127 -7.80 -4.18 0.27
C ASP A 127 -7.46 -4.91 1.57
N PHE A 128 -6.77 -6.05 1.47
CA PHE A 128 -6.60 -6.94 2.61
C PHE A 128 -5.21 -7.57 2.70
N ASN A 129 -4.66 -7.65 3.93
CA ASN A 129 -3.40 -8.31 4.23
C ASN A 129 -3.63 -9.44 5.24
N PRO A 130 -3.31 -10.68 4.92
CA PRO A 130 -3.45 -11.83 5.80
C PRO A 130 -2.68 -11.78 7.12
N THR A 131 -1.64 -10.95 7.25
CA THR A 131 -0.88 -10.78 8.51
C THR A 131 -0.20 -12.08 8.98
N PHE A 132 0.72 -12.62 8.18
CA PHE A 132 1.50 -13.82 8.54
C PHE A 132 2.67 -13.50 9.47
N PHE A 133 2.39 -12.75 10.55
CA PHE A 133 3.38 -12.34 11.56
C PHE A 133 2.70 -11.95 12.88
N SER A 134 3.49 -11.63 13.90
CA SER A 134 3.03 -11.14 15.22
C SER A 134 1.95 -12.01 15.86
N HIS A 135 2.23 -13.31 15.93
CA HIS A 135 1.33 -14.32 16.50
C HIS A 135 2.17 -15.40 17.23
N PRO A 136 1.67 -16.03 18.30
CA PRO A 136 2.40 -17.09 19.02
C PRO A 136 2.88 -18.26 18.15
N LYS A 137 2.22 -18.53 17.04
CA LYS A 137 2.61 -19.58 16.07
C LYS A 137 3.62 -19.10 15.01
N CYS A 138 4.22 -17.92 15.16
CA CYS A 138 5.29 -17.42 14.30
C CYS A 138 6.69 -17.75 14.87
N ASP A 139 6.95 -18.98 15.26
CA ASP A 139 8.25 -19.36 15.84
C ASP A 139 8.91 -20.49 15.07
N PRO A 140 9.99 -20.19 14.34
CA PRO A 140 10.39 -18.88 13.82
C PRO A 140 9.78 -18.56 12.45
N LEU A 141 9.07 -19.52 11.81
CA LEU A 141 8.55 -19.43 10.44
C LEU A 141 7.05 -19.68 10.43
N THR A 142 6.38 -19.15 9.40
CA THR A 142 4.94 -19.29 9.18
C THR A 142 4.64 -20.26 8.02
N LEU A 143 4.36 -19.74 6.82
CA LEU A 143 4.02 -20.52 5.62
C LEU A 143 5.16 -21.41 5.13
N SER A 144 6.40 -21.12 5.48
CA SER A 144 7.58 -21.93 5.15
C SER A 144 8.05 -22.86 6.28
N SER A 145 7.30 -22.89 7.40
CA SER A 145 7.67 -23.71 8.56
C SER A 145 7.87 -25.19 8.21
N PRO A 146 8.94 -25.85 8.74
CA PRO A 146 9.08 -27.28 8.66
C PRO A 146 8.10 -28.05 9.55
N ASN A 147 7.50 -27.37 10.54
CA ASN A 147 6.45 -27.93 11.38
C ASN A 147 5.13 -27.90 10.61
N GLU A 148 4.60 -29.07 10.30
CA GLU A 148 3.38 -29.21 9.49
C GLU A 148 2.14 -28.64 10.20
N GLU A 149 2.03 -28.75 11.53
CA GLU A 149 0.93 -28.18 12.30
C GLU A 149 0.92 -26.64 12.22
N THR A 150 2.09 -26.01 12.38
CA THR A 150 2.26 -24.58 12.23
C THR A 150 1.92 -24.14 10.80
N ARG A 151 2.46 -24.84 9.78
CA ARG A 151 2.21 -24.51 8.38
C ARG A 151 0.72 -24.65 8.04
N ARG A 152 0.06 -25.72 8.51
CA ARG A 152 -1.38 -25.94 8.30
C ARG A 152 -2.22 -24.83 8.91
N PHE A 153 -1.92 -24.39 10.12
CA PHE A 153 -2.59 -23.26 10.75
C PHE A 153 -2.55 -22.01 9.85
N TRP A 154 -1.37 -21.68 9.30
CA TRP A 154 -1.20 -20.52 8.46
C TRP A 154 -1.83 -20.69 7.07
N VAL A 155 -1.88 -21.87 6.52
CA VAL A 155 -2.60 -22.17 5.27
C VAL A 155 -4.13 -21.99 5.47
N GLU A 156 -4.69 -22.51 6.54
CA GLU A 156 -6.12 -22.32 6.84
C GLU A 156 -6.44 -20.85 7.13
N HIS A 157 -5.56 -20.12 7.82
CA HIS A 157 -5.66 -18.68 7.95
C HIS A 157 -5.67 -17.99 6.59
N GLY A 158 -4.74 -18.33 5.68
CA GLY A 158 -4.70 -17.77 4.33
C GLY A 158 -5.99 -18.01 3.54
N LYS A 159 -6.56 -19.22 3.62
CA LYS A 159 -7.86 -19.54 3.00
C LYS A 159 -9.00 -18.71 3.60
N ALA A 160 -9.02 -18.50 4.91
CA ALA A 160 -9.96 -17.60 5.56
C ALA A 160 -9.85 -16.18 5.00
N CYS A 161 -8.61 -15.70 4.77
CA CYS A 161 -8.35 -14.39 4.20
C CYS A 161 -8.84 -14.27 2.74
N VAL A 162 -8.75 -15.34 1.94
CA VAL A 162 -9.35 -15.37 0.59
C VAL A 162 -10.87 -15.15 0.68
N ARG A 163 -11.57 -15.85 1.57
CA ARG A 163 -13.01 -15.67 1.78
C ARG A 163 -13.38 -14.27 2.27
N ILE A 164 -12.59 -13.72 3.17
CA ILE A 164 -12.76 -12.35 3.66
C ILE A 164 -12.57 -11.34 2.54
N SER A 165 -11.53 -11.50 1.71
CA SER A 165 -11.27 -10.61 0.56
C SER A 165 -12.41 -10.67 -0.47
N GLN A 166 -12.96 -11.86 -0.72
CA GLN A 166 -14.14 -12.02 -1.58
C GLN A 166 -15.36 -11.28 -1.01
N TYR A 167 -15.62 -11.42 0.28
CA TYR A 167 -16.68 -10.70 0.97
C TYR A 167 -16.51 -9.17 0.89
N LEU A 168 -15.31 -8.65 1.15
CA LEU A 168 -15.02 -7.23 1.04
C LEU A 168 -15.28 -6.71 -0.38
N ALA A 169 -14.81 -7.43 -1.40
CA ALA A 169 -14.99 -7.05 -2.80
C ALA A 169 -16.47 -7.03 -3.19
N GLU A 170 -17.25 -8.02 -2.76
CA GLU A 170 -18.68 -8.13 -3.06
C GLU A 170 -19.51 -7.06 -2.38
N GLU A 171 -19.29 -6.84 -1.08
CA GLU A 171 -20.03 -5.89 -0.28
C GLU A 171 -19.77 -4.43 -0.67
N LEU A 172 -18.54 -4.14 -1.13
CA LEU A 172 -18.12 -2.77 -1.50
C LEU A 172 -18.20 -2.50 -3.00
N GLY A 173 -18.46 -3.54 -3.82
CA GLY A 173 -18.56 -3.40 -5.27
C GLY A 173 -17.26 -2.93 -5.93
N GLN A 174 -16.11 -3.27 -5.36
CA GLN A 174 -14.78 -2.89 -5.84
C GLN A 174 -13.82 -4.09 -5.79
N THR A 175 -12.81 -4.07 -6.67
CA THR A 175 -11.74 -5.08 -6.62
C THR A 175 -10.99 -4.98 -5.28
N CYS A 176 -10.76 -6.11 -4.62
CA CYS A 176 -9.94 -6.23 -3.42
C CYS A 176 -8.60 -6.87 -3.79
N THR A 177 -7.47 -6.19 -3.56
CA THR A 177 -6.16 -6.84 -3.56
C THR A 177 -5.96 -7.57 -2.23
N MET A 178 -5.45 -8.81 -2.28
CA MET A 178 -5.10 -9.58 -1.10
C MET A 178 -3.61 -9.88 -1.10
N ASN A 179 -2.87 -9.21 -0.22
CA ASN A 179 -1.41 -9.24 -0.24
C ASN A 179 -0.83 -10.42 0.56
N ILE A 180 -0.32 -11.45 -0.12
CA ILE A 180 0.42 -12.54 0.51
C ILE A 180 1.87 -12.12 0.69
N TRP A 181 2.19 -11.68 1.90
CA TRP A 181 3.51 -11.32 2.35
C TRP A 181 3.87 -12.13 3.61
N THR A 182 5.09 -12.57 3.72
CA THR A 182 5.62 -13.21 4.94
C THR A 182 7.00 -12.66 5.29
N GLY A 183 7.24 -12.48 6.59
CA GLY A 183 8.56 -12.17 7.13
C GLY A 183 9.46 -13.40 7.32
N ASP A 184 9.09 -14.55 6.79
CA ASP A 184 9.88 -15.79 6.92
C ASP A 184 11.28 -15.65 6.32
N GLY A 185 12.29 -15.98 7.11
CA GLY A 185 13.68 -15.89 6.70
C GLY A 185 14.64 -16.26 7.82
N PHE A 186 15.93 -16.11 7.55
CA PHE A 186 16.99 -16.47 8.49
C PHE A 186 18.03 -15.36 8.58
N LYS A 187 18.46 -15.07 9.81
CA LYS A 187 19.47 -14.05 10.07
C LYS A 187 20.87 -14.51 9.64
N ASP A 188 21.24 -15.72 10.05
CA ASP A 188 22.54 -16.30 9.73
C ASP A 188 22.46 -17.22 8.51
N ILE A 189 23.62 -17.71 8.05
CA ILE A 189 23.71 -18.55 6.85
C ILE A 189 22.94 -19.86 7.05
N PRO A 190 21.79 -20.07 6.40
CA PRO A 190 21.02 -21.31 6.52
C PRO A 190 21.68 -22.45 5.75
N ALA A 191 21.59 -23.65 6.30
CA ALA A 191 22.07 -24.86 5.63
C ALA A 191 21.19 -25.28 4.44
N ASP A 192 19.89 -24.96 4.51
CA ASP A 192 18.90 -25.23 3.45
C ASP A 192 18.13 -23.95 3.10
N ARG A 193 18.24 -23.54 1.84
CA ARG A 193 17.51 -22.39 1.28
C ARG A 193 16.39 -22.81 0.33
N LEU A 194 16.41 -24.05 -0.14
CA LEU A 194 15.40 -24.58 -1.07
C LEU A 194 14.16 -25.09 -0.33
N GLY A 195 14.33 -25.87 0.72
CA GLY A 195 13.23 -26.47 1.48
C GLY A 195 12.18 -25.47 1.98
N PRO A 196 12.58 -24.37 2.65
CA PRO A 196 11.64 -23.32 3.05
C PRO A 196 10.86 -22.72 1.88
N ARG A 197 11.51 -22.46 0.74
CA ARG A 197 10.86 -21.94 -0.47
C ARG A 197 9.89 -22.93 -1.09
N MET A 198 10.23 -24.22 -1.10
CA MET A 198 9.31 -25.26 -1.57
C MET A 198 8.07 -25.36 -0.69
N ARG A 199 8.21 -25.28 0.65
CA ARG A 199 7.07 -25.25 1.57
C ARG A 199 6.24 -23.96 1.43
N TYR A 200 6.89 -22.81 1.25
CA TYR A 200 6.19 -21.56 0.99
C TYR A 200 5.36 -21.62 -0.29
N LYS A 201 5.98 -22.11 -1.39
CA LYS A 201 5.24 -22.34 -2.64
C LYS A 201 4.03 -23.24 -2.43
N GLN A 202 4.21 -24.39 -1.78
CA GLN A 202 3.13 -25.34 -1.49
C GLN A 202 2.04 -24.66 -0.65
N SER A 203 2.39 -23.87 0.33
CA SER A 203 1.43 -23.15 1.17
C SER A 203 0.61 -22.14 0.37
N ILE A 204 1.21 -21.38 -0.53
CA ILE A 204 0.46 -20.45 -1.40
C ILE A 204 -0.42 -21.25 -2.37
N ASP A 205 0.06 -22.34 -2.95
CA ASP A 205 -0.75 -23.20 -3.83
C ASP A 205 -2.00 -23.71 -3.09
N GLU A 206 -1.87 -24.13 -1.83
CA GLU A 206 -2.96 -24.58 -0.97
C GLU A 206 -3.92 -23.42 -0.62
N ILE A 207 -3.42 -22.24 -0.31
CA ILE A 207 -4.24 -21.03 -0.05
C ILE A 207 -5.07 -20.67 -1.28
N LEU A 208 -4.42 -20.58 -2.45
CA LEU A 208 -5.07 -20.21 -3.71
C LEU A 208 -5.88 -21.35 -4.35
N SER A 209 -5.99 -22.50 -3.68
CA SER A 209 -6.97 -23.53 -4.02
C SER A 209 -8.34 -23.23 -3.44
N GLU A 210 -8.46 -22.33 -2.45
CA GLU A 210 -9.75 -21.82 -1.97
C GLU A 210 -10.47 -21.11 -3.12
N PRO A 211 -11.74 -21.38 -3.38
CA PRO A 211 -12.48 -20.76 -4.48
C PRO A 211 -12.64 -19.24 -4.30
N PHE A 212 -12.36 -18.49 -5.34
CA PHE A 212 -12.61 -17.05 -5.40
C PHE A 212 -12.82 -16.58 -6.85
N ASP A 213 -13.41 -15.40 -7.01
CA ASP A 213 -13.58 -14.74 -8.29
C ASP A 213 -12.38 -13.83 -8.57
N PHE A 214 -11.49 -14.23 -9.47
CA PHE A 214 -10.29 -13.45 -9.82
C PHE A 214 -10.61 -12.09 -10.46
N THR A 215 -11.83 -11.85 -10.90
CA THR A 215 -12.26 -10.52 -11.35
C THR A 215 -12.52 -9.55 -10.19
N LYS A 216 -12.76 -10.07 -9.00
CA LYS A 216 -13.09 -9.32 -7.78
C LYS A 216 -11.94 -9.30 -6.78
N VAL A 217 -11.28 -10.43 -6.59
CA VAL A 217 -10.14 -10.56 -5.66
C VAL A 217 -8.87 -10.76 -6.47
N LYS A 218 -7.87 -9.94 -6.17
CA LYS A 218 -6.53 -10.02 -6.78
C LYS A 218 -5.51 -10.45 -5.73
N PRO A 219 -5.32 -11.77 -5.52
CA PRO A 219 -4.21 -12.22 -4.70
C PRO A 219 -2.90 -11.71 -5.28
N CYS A 220 -2.06 -11.15 -4.42
CA CYS A 220 -0.74 -10.66 -4.76
C CYS A 220 0.31 -11.43 -3.99
N VAL A 221 1.47 -11.66 -4.56
CA VAL A 221 2.64 -12.14 -3.82
C VAL A 221 3.68 -11.04 -3.78
N GLU A 222 3.92 -10.54 -2.59
CA GLU A 222 4.89 -9.49 -2.33
C GLU A 222 6.24 -10.09 -1.97
N SER A 223 7.30 -9.50 -2.51
CA SER A 223 8.66 -9.85 -2.13
C SER A 223 9.09 -9.11 -0.87
N LYS A 224 10.09 -9.68 -0.16
CA LYS A 224 10.88 -8.98 0.84
C LYS A 224 12.35 -9.09 0.48
N VAL A 225 13.13 -8.01 0.64
CA VAL A 225 14.56 -8.06 0.36
C VAL A 225 15.34 -8.52 1.58
N PHE A 226 15.22 -7.82 2.67
CA PHE A 226 15.76 -8.13 3.98
C PHE A 226 15.05 -7.27 5.02
N GLY A 227 15.23 -7.58 6.28
CA GLY A 227 14.69 -6.82 7.37
C GLY A 227 15.27 -7.32 8.68
N ILE A 228 14.88 -6.74 9.80
CA ILE A 228 15.42 -7.11 11.11
C ILE A 228 15.20 -8.62 11.35
N GLY A 229 16.30 -9.38 11.41
CA GLY A 229 16.32 -10.82 11.65
C GLY A 229 16.28 -11.73 10.42
N VAL A 230 16.23 -11.19 9.18
CA VAL A 230 16.16 -12.03 7.95
C VAL A 230 17.22 -11.65 6.90
N GLU A 231 18.30 -11.02 7.30
CA GLU A 231 19.28 -10.38 6.42
C GLU A 231 20.03 -11.36 5.51
N SER A 232 20.24 -12.61 5.94
CA SER A 232 20.99 -13.57 5.14
C SER A 232 20.13 -14.38 4.18
N CYS A 233 18.85 -14.56 4.46
CA CYS A 233 17.96 -15.35 3.63
C CYS A 233 16.49 -14.97 3.88
N THR A 234 15.91 -14.25 2.95
CA THR A 234 14.47 -14.04 2.87
C THR A 234 13.84 -15.14 2.04
N VAL A 235 12.83 -15.83 2.55
CA VAL A 235 12.14 -16.92 1.85
C VAL A 235 11.37 -16.39 0.65
N GLY A 236 10.59 -15.32 0.85
CA GLY A 236 9.83 -14.61 -0.19
C GLY A 236 10.68 -13.55 -0.91
N SER A 237 11.76 -13.95 -1.60
CA SER A 237 12.58 -13.00 -2.37
C SER A 237 11.87 -12.51 -3.64
N ALA A 238 12.41 -11.45 -4.28
CA ALA A 238 11.88 -10.92 -5.53
C ALA A 238 11.79 -11.97 -6.63
N GLU A 239 12.82 -12.82 -6.77
CA GLU A 239 12.86 -13.91 -7.75
C GLU A 239 11.76 -14.95 -7.48
N PHE A 240 11.51 -15.26 -6.19
CA PHE A 240 10.44 -16.19 -5.82
C PHE A 240 9.08 -15.62 -6.16
N SER A 241 8.78 -14.41 -5.71
CA SER A 241 7.46 -13.77 -5.85
C SER A 241 7.12 -13.53 -7.33
N LEU A 242 8.07 -13.02 -8.11
CA LEU A 242 7.87 -12.79 -9.55
C LEU A 242 7.69 -14.12 -10.30
N SER A 243 8.51 -15.13 -10.01
CA SER A 243 8.38 -16.45 -10.63
C SER A 243 7.05 -17.10 -10.29
N TYR A 244 6.61 -17.00 -9.02
CA TYR A 244 5.32 -17.53 -8.60
C TYR A 244 4.16 -16.86 -9.35
N ALA A 245 4.12 -15.54 -9.38
CA ALA A 245 3.09 -14.79 -10.09
C ALA A 245 3.10 -15.11 -11.60
N ALA A 246 4.28 -15.22 -12.22
CA ALA A 246 4.41 -15.55 -13.64
C ALA A 246 3.86 -16.94 -13.99
N MET A 247 4.01 -17.90 -13.08
CA MET A 247 3.50 -19.28 -13.26
C MET A 247 2.01 -19.42 -12.93
N ASN A 248 1.39 -18.44 -12.24
CA ASN A 248 0.03 -18.49 -11.75
C ASN A 248 -0.79 -17.24 -12.12
N ARG A 249 -0.60 -16.70 -13.33
CA ARG A 249 -1.23 -15.46 -13.80
C ARG A 249 -2.76 -15.46 -13.84
N ASP A 250 -3.37 -16.62 -13.77
CA ASP A 250 -4.81 -16.83 -13.67
C ASP A 250 -5.36 -16.70 -12.24
N LYS A 251 -4.48 -16.64 -11.23
CA LYS A 251 -4.83 -16.61 -9.80
C LYS A 251 -4.09 -15.57 -8.99
N CYS A 252 -3.02 -14.99 -9.52
CA CYS A 252 -2.12 -14.14 -8.76
C CYS A 252 -1.49 -13.08 -9.64
N ILE A 253 -1.33 -11.86 -9.10
CA ILE A 253 -0.57 -10.78 -9.71
C ILE A 253 0.68 -10.48 -8.88
N PRO A 254 1.76 -9.94 -9.48
CA PRO A 254 2.93 -9.52 -8.71
C PRO A 254 2.62 -8.23 -7.95
N LEU A 255 3.10 -8.13 -6.72
CA LEU A 255 3.13 -6.90 -5.96
C LEU A 255 4.58 -6.47 -5.74
N MET A 256 4.87 -5.23 -6.07
CA MET A 256 6.14 -4.59 -5.78
C MET A 256 5.96 -3.56 -4.66
N ASP A 257 6.73 -3.71 -3.58
CA ASP A 257 6.99 -2.64 -2.65
C ASP A 257 8.31 -1.95 -3.02
N ASN A 258 8.32 -0.62 -3.14
CA ASN A 258 9.53 0.08 -3.56
C ASN A 258 10.61 0.15 -2.47
N GLY A 259 10.31 -0.27 -1.24
CA GLY A 259 11.27 -0.51 -0.16
C GLY A 259 11.94 -1.89 -0.21
N HIS A 260 11.38 -2.84 -0.97
CA HIS A 260 11.80 -4.25 -0.99
C HIS A 260 12.80 -4.58 -2.09
N TYR A 261 13.60 -3.60 -2.54
CA TYR A 261 14.65 -3.78 -3.54
C TYR A 261 15.98 -3.19 -3.06
N HIS A 262 17.07 -3.58 -3.71
CA HIS A 262 18.37 -3.00 -3.43
C HIS A 262 18.33 -1.48 -3.70
N PRO A 263 19.00 -0.63 -2.88
CA PRO A 263 18.94 0.83 -3.03
C PRO A 263 19.38 1.39 -4.39
N THR A 264 20.05 0.59 -5.21
CA THR A 264 20.42 0.97 -6.59
C THR A 264 19.39 0.55 -7.63
N GLU A 265 18.34 -0.17 -7.24
CA GLU A 265 17.23 -0.54 -8.11
C GLU A 265 16.08 0.43 -7.92
N VAL A 266 15.43 0.82 -9.02
CA VAL A 266 14.28 1.73 -8.99
C VAL A 266 13.03 1.01 -9.48
N VAL A 267 11.93 1.14 -8.72
CA VAL A 267 10.67 0.47 -9.05
C VAL A 267 10.00 1.11 -10.26
N SER A 268 10.24 2.39 -10.50
CA SER A 268 9.75 3.06 -11.71
C SER A 268 10.13 2.35 -13.00
N ASP A 269 11.36 1.80 -13.10
CA ASP A 269 11.80 1.03 -14.27
C ASP A 269 11.17 -0.38 -14.35
N LYS A 270 10.75 -0.92 -13.21
CA LYS A 270 10.13 -2.26 -13.14
C LYS A 270 8.66 -2.26 -13.60
N ILE A 271 7.94 -1.16 -13.46
CA ILE A 271 6.53 -1.04 -13.83
C ILE A 271 6.30 -1.37 -15.31
N PRO A 272 6.93 -0.69 -16.28
CA PRO A 272 6.75 -1.01 -17.69
C PRO A 272 7.26 -2.41 -18.04
N ALA A 273 8.33 -2.88 -17.38
CA ALA A 273 8.86 -4.21 -17.60
C ALA A 273 7.83 -5.29 -17.22
N LEU A 274 7.20 -5.19 -16.06
CA LEU A 274 6.19 -6.15 -15.61
C LEU A 274 4.90 -6.08 -16.43
N LEU A 275 4.43 -4.87 -16.78
CA LEU A 275 3.23 -4.70 -17.61
C LEU A 275 3.38 -5.25 -19.04
N THR A 276 4.62 -5.59 -19.46
CA THR A 276 4.85 -6.36 -20.70
C THR A 276 4.36 -7.81 -20.57
N PHE A 277 4.36 -8.37 -19.37
CA PHE A 277 4.05 -9.78 -19.11
C PHE A 277 2.76 -10.00 -18.33
N PHE A 278 2.34 -9.02 -17.53
CA PHE A 278 1.18 -9.10 -16.66
C PHE A 278 0.13 -8.06 -17.08
N PRO A 279 -1.16 -8.43 -17.18
CA PRO A 279 -2.23 -7.47 -17.46
C PRO A 279 -2.48 -6.52 -16.28
N GLU A 280 -2.14 -6.93 -15.08
CA GLU A 280 -2.32 -6.17 -13.84
C GLU A 280 -1.13 -6.40 -12.90
N ILE A 281 -0.76 -5.36 -12.15
CA ILE A 281 0.24 -5.39 -11.09
C ILE A 281 -0.25 -4.62 -9.88
N ALA A 282 0.32 -4.89 -8.72
CA ALA A 282 0.08 -4.12 -7.51
C ALA A 282 1.37 -3.43 -7.02
N LEU A 283 1.21 -2.30 -6.34
CA LEU A 283 2.30 -1.51 -5.77
C LEU A 283 1.99 -1.16 -4.33
N HIS A 284 2.94 -1.39 -3.45
CA HIS A 284 3.08 -0.72 -2.17
C HIS A 284 4.08 0.43 -2.31
N ILE A 285 3.65 1.63 -1.96
CA ILE A 285 4.44 2.85 -2.09
C ILE A 285 4.87 3.28 -0.69
N THR A 286 6.17 3.20 -0.45
CA THR A 286 6.85 3.63 0.76
C THR A 286 8.02 4.56 0.43
N ARG A 287 8.80 4.95 1.41
CA ARG A 287 10.07 5.65 1.20
C ARG A 287 11.21 4.93 1.91
N PRO A 288 11.96 4.07 1.20
CA PRO A 288 13.13 3.45 1.78
C PRO A 288 14.26 4.48 1.97
N VAL A 289 14.89 4.45 3.14
CA VAL A 289 16.08 5.25 3.43
C VAL A 289 17.27 4.32 3.61
N ARG A 290 17.92 3.98 2.49
CA ARG A 290 19.04 3.04 2.35
C ARG A 290 18.74 1.56 2.56
N TRP A 291 17.56 1.21 3.08
CA TRP A 291 17.10 -0.15 3.33
C TRP A 291 15.57 -0.11 3.48
N ASP A 292 14.94 -1.26 3.64
CA ASP A 292 13.51 -1.40 3.92
C ASP A 292 13.18 -0.79 5.30
N SER A 293 12.84 0.48 5.30
CA SER A 293 12.75 1.30 6.52
C SER A 293 11.41 2.01 6.71
N ASP A 294 10.45 1.74 5.84
CA ASP A 294 9.03 2.13 5.94
C ASP A 294 8.78 3.59 6.35
N HIS A 295 9.55 4.53 5.78
CA HIS A 295 9.37 5.95 6.05
C HIS A 295 8.17 6.53 5.28
N VAL A 296 7.62 7.61 5.85
CA VAL A 296 6.56 8.40 5.21
C VAL A 296 6.97 8.83 3.80
N VAL A 297 6.10 8.60 2.84
CA VAL A 297 6.31 8.96 1.43
C VAL A 297 6.47 10.47 1.27
N LEU A 298 7.50 10.89 0.56
CA LEU A 298 7.76 12.28 0.20
C LEU A 298 7.42 12.54 -1.27
N PHE A 299 7.29 13.81 -1.63
CA PHE A 299 7.17 14.26 -3.02
C PHE A 299 8.57 14.36 -3.64
N ASP A 300 9.32 13.27 -3.61
CA ASP A 300 10.70 13.15 -4.11
C ASP A 300 10.74 12.61 -5.54
N ASP A 301 11.93 12.43 -6.07
CA ASP A 301 12.10 12.07 -7.47
C ASP A 301 11.66 10.63 -7.75
N GLU A 302 11.90 9.68 -6.85
CA GLU A 302 11.46 8.29 -7.06
C GLU A 302 9.94 8.18 -7.04
N THR A 303 9.27 8.82 -6.09
CA THR A 303 7.78 8.84 -6.04
C THR A 303 7.19 9.46 -7.30
N LYS A 304 7.81 10.54 -7.83
CA LYS A 304 7.38 11.16 -9.10
C LYS A 304 7.60 10.25 -10.30
N GLU A 305 8.75 9.56 -10.39
CA GLU A 305 9.03 8.66 -11.51
C GLU A 305 8.13 7.42 -11.47
N ILE A 306 7.87 6.81 -10.31
CA ILE A 306 6.88 5.74 -10.17
C ILE A 306 5.52 6.19 -10.72
N CYS A 307 5.02 7.34 -10.29
CA CYS A 307 3.74 7.88 -10.76
C CYS A 307 3.74 8.22 -12.25
N LYS A 308 4.85 8.72 -12.80
CA LYS A 308 4.99 8.96 -14.24
C LYS A 308 4.90 7.66 -15.05
N GLU A 309 5.57 6.60 -14.62
CA GLU A 309 5.50 5.32 -15.32
C GLU A 309 4.09 4.69 -15.21
N ILE A 310 3.42 4.80 -14.05
CA ILE A 310 2.02 4.39 -13.93
C ILE A 310 1.15 5.09 -14.97
N VAL A 311 1.27 6.42 -15.10
CA VAL A 311 0.48 7.22 -16.06
C VAL A 311 0.85 6.87 -17.50
N ARG A 312 2.14 6.79 -17.82
CA ARG A 312 2.65 6.47 -19.19
C ARG A 312 2.20 5.10 -19.69
N CYS A 313 2.14 4.13 -18.79
CA CYS A 313 1.70 2.76 -19.09
C CYS A 313 0.17 2.58 -19.11
N GLY A 314 -0.62 3.64 -18.89
CA GLY A 314 -2.08 3.53 -18.77
C GLY A 314 -2.55 2.89 -17.47
N GLY A 315 -1.69 2.86 -16.44
CA GLY A 315 -1.94 2.16 -15.16
C GLY A 315 -3.13 2.68 -14.37
N LEU A 316 -3.54 3.92 -14.62
CA LEU A 316 -4.70 4.52 -13.95
C LEU A 316 -6.06 3.97 -14.42
N ASP A 317 -6.08 3.14 -15.46
CA ASP A 317 -7.31 2.52 -16.01
C ASP A 317 -7.57 1.12 -15.41
N GLY A 318 -6.98 0.81 -14.25
CA GLY A 318 -7.25 -0.38 -13.47
C GLY A 318 -6.20 -1.49 -13.57
N CYS A 319 -5.12 -1.30 -14.33
CA CYS A 319 -4.07 -2.31 -14.40
C CYS A 319 -2.94 -2.11 -13.38
N VAL A 320 -2.93 -1.01 -12.59
CA VAL A 320 -2.02 -0.80 -11.48
C VAL A 320 -2.81 -0.50 -10.20
N HIS A 321 -2.76 -1.45 -9.26
CA HIS A 321 -3.40 -1.30 -7.95
C HIS A 321 -2.40 -0.66 -6.98
N MET A 322 -2.70 0.54 -6.48
CA MET A 322 -1.79 1.33 -5.65
C MET A 322 -2.23 1.33 -4.19
N ALA A 323 -1.31 1.02 -3.29
CA ALA A 323 -1.47 1.20 -1.86
C ALA A 323 -0.25 1.90 -1.26
N LEU A 324 -0.44 2.53 -0.10
CA LEU A 324 0.66 3.02 0.72
C LEU A 324 1.12 1.90 1.65
N ASP A 325 2.43 1.89 1.96
CA ASP A 325 2.99 1.00 2.96
C ASP A 325 4.13 1.69 3.71
N TYR A 326 3.82 2.25 4.85
CA TYR A 326 4.80 2.80 5.80
C TYR A 326 4.19 2.86 7.20
N PHE A 327 5.04 2.93 8.22
CA PHE A 327 4.61 3.11 9.60
C PHE A 327 5.69 3.84 10.40
N ASP A 328 5.40 5.06 10.79
CA ASP A 328 6.33 5.96 11.47
C ASP A 328 5.70 6.48 12.77
N ALA A 329 6.25 6.07 13.90
CA ALA A 329 5.85 6.52 15.22
C ALA A 329 6.78 7.60 15.81
N SER A 330 7.64 8.20 15.01
CA SER A 330 8.49 9.34 15.43
C SER A 330 7.78 10.69 15.32
N VAL A 331 6.65 10.73 14.62
CA VAL A 331 5.82 11.91 14.39
C VAL A 331 4.35 11.62 14.64
N ASN A 332 3.52 12.64 14.64
CA ASN A 332 2.06 12.49 14.72
C ASN A 332 1.54 11.59 13.59
N ARG A 333 0.81 10.51 13.93
CA ARG A 333 0.37 9.46 12.98
C ARG A 333 -0.60 9.97 11.94
N ILE A 334 -1.50 10.91 12.31
CA ILE A 334 -2.43 11.55 11.38
C ILE A 334 -1.64 12.38 10.37
N ALA A 335 -0.66 13.17 10.85
CA ALA A 335 0.21 13.98 9.98
C ALA A 335 1.02 13.09 9.03
N ALA A 336 1.54 11.96 9.49
CA ALA A 336 2.26 10.99 8.66
C ALA A 336 1.37 10.45 7.53
N TRP A 337 0.16 9.98 7.85
CA TRP A 337 -0.81 9.53 6.85
C TRP A 337 -1.16 10.60 5.82
N VAL A 338 -1.55 11.80 6.29
CA VAL A 338 -1.95 12.91 5.41
C VAL A 338 -0.80 13.32 4.50
N THR A 339 0.42 13.39 5.03
CA THR A 339 1.62 13.75 4.26
C THR A 339 1.87 12.75 3.13
N GLY A 340 1.98 11.46 3.45
CA GLY A 340 2.30 10.44 2.46
C GLY A 340 1.20 10.28 1.41
N PHE A 341 -0.07 10.22 1.83
CA PHE A 341 -1.20 10.12 0.90
C PHE A 341 -1.23 11.31 -0.08
N ARG A 342 -1.14 12.54 0.44
CA ARG A 342 -1.12 13.75 -0.39
C ARG A 342 0.09 13.81 -1.31
N ASN A 343 1.24 13.27 -0.90
CA ASN A 343 2.45 13.28 -1.74
C ASN A 343 2.33 12.30 -2.93
N VAL A 344 1.71 11.14 -2.77
CA VAL A 344 1.39 10.26 -3.91
C VAL A 344 0.36 10.93 -4.84
N GLN A 345 -0.68 11.56 -4.29
CA GLN A 345 -1.66 12.30 -5.09
C GLN A 345 -1.01 13.47 -5.86
N LYS A 346 -0.06 14.18 -5.25
CA LYS A 346 0.74 15.22 -5.95
C LYS A 346 1.59 14.61 -7.06
N ALA A 347 2.22 13.47 -6.83
CA ALA A 347 3.04 12.82 -7.81
C ALA A 347 2.22 12.32 -9.01
N LEU A 348 1.03 11.76 -8.77
CA LEU A 348 0.09 11.39 -9.83
C LEU A 348 -0.41 12.61 -10.62
N LEU A 349 -0.74 13.72 -9.94
CA LEU A 349 -1.12 14.96 -10.62
C LEU A 349 0.04 15.49 -11.47
N ASN A 350 1.26 15.49 -10.94
CA ASN A 350 2.45 15.92 -11.69
C ASN A 350 2.66 15.07 -12.93
N ALA A 351 2.45 13.75 -12.83
CA ALA A 351 2.53 12.83 -13.96
C ALA A 351 1.45 13.13 -15.02
N LEU A 352 0.20 13.36 -14.60
CA LEU A 352 -0.90 13.73 -15.49
C LEU A 352 -0.72 15.10 -16.16
N LEU A 353 0.06 15.99 -15.56
CA LEU A 353 0.41 17.31 -16.12
C LEU A 353 1.70 17.27 -16.95
N THR A 354 2.29 16.10 -17.17
CA THR A 354 3.47 15.91 -18.03
C THR A 354 3.01 15.61 -19.45
N PRO A 355 3.41 16.41 -20.46
CA PRO A 355 3.05 16.13 -21.86
C PRO A 355 3.61 14.79 -22.35
N ASN A 356 2.93 14.16 -23.29
CA ASN A 356 3.48 13.00 -23.97
C ASN A 356 4.62 13.43 -24.90
N MET A 357 5.80 12.89 -24.70
CA MET A 357 7.03 13.19 -25.45
C MET A 357 7.58 11.96 -26.21
N THR A 358 6.73 10.97 -26.45
CA THR A 358 7.12 9.74 -27.17
C THR A 358 7.59 10.02 -28.60
N ALA A 359 7.03 11.04 -29.26
CA ALA A 359 7.43 11.42 -30.61
C ALA A 359 8.88 11.93 -30.66
N GLU A 360 9.28 12.76 -29.69
CA GLU A 360 10.65 13.25 -29.55
C GLU A 360 11.64 12.12 -29.28
N GLN A 361 11.28 11.20 -28.42
CA GLN A 361 12.09 9.99 -28.15
C GLN A 361 12.28 9.15 -29.40
N ASN A 362 11.20 8.85 -30.12
CA ASN A 362 11.24 8.01 -31.32
C ASN A 362 11.99 8.68 -32.47
N ALA A 363 12.02 10.01 -32.53
CA ALA A 363 12.81 10.80 -33.46
C ALA A 363 14.29 10.93 -33.07
N GLY A 364 14.70 10.45 -31.89
CA GLY A 364 16.05 10.59 -31.37
C GLY A 364 16.40 12.00 -30.88
N ASN A 365 15.40 12.85 -30.62
CA ASN A 365 15.57 14.23 -30.17
C ASN A 365 15.82 14.29 -28.65
N PHE A 366 16.83 13.58 -28.17
CA PHE A 366 17.10 13.43 -26.73
C PHE A 366 17.52 14.73 -26.03
N THR A 367 18.15 15.68 -26.76
CA THR A 367 18.46 17.00 -26.20
C THR A 367 17.18 17.78 -25.88
N ASP A 368 16.23 17.82 -26.81
CA ASP A 368 14.95 18.50 -26.62
C ASP A 368 14.14 17.84 -25.50
N LEU A 369 14.16 16.51 -25.46
CA LEU A 369 13.49 15.72 -24.43
C LEU A 369 14.04 16.07 -23.04
N LEU A 370 15.37 16.10 -22.88
CA LEU A 370 16.02 16.47 -21.60
C LEU A 370 15.62 17.87 -21.16
N VAL A 371 15.80 18.86 -22.05
CA VAL A 371 15.53 20.27 -21.72
C VAL A 371 14.06 20.48 -21.37
N ARG A 372 13.15 19.94 -22.15
CA ARG A 372 11.71 20.09 -21.91
C ARG A 372 11.27 19.44 -20.59
N GLN A 373 11.81 18.28 -20.24
CA GLN A 373 11.51 17.64 -18.94
C GLN A 373 11.98 18.47 -17.75
N GLU A 374 13.15 19.13 -17.86
CA GLU A 374 13.64 20.03 -16.80
C GLU A 374 12.81 21.31 -16.67
N GLU A 375 12.44 21.93 -17.81
CA GLU A 375 11.62 23.16 -17.80
C GLU A 375 10.21 22.93 -17.20
N LEU A 376 9.64 21.73 -17.36
CA LEU A 376 8.36 21.38 -16.75
C LEU A 376 8.37 21.48 -15.23
N LYS A 377 9.52 21.28 -14.58
CA LYS A 377 9.66 21.35 -13.12
C LYS A 377 9.41 22.75 -12.56
N THR A 378 9.49 23.79 -13.38
CA THR A 378 9.27 25.18 -13.00
C THR A 378 7.87 25.70 -13.27
N LEU A 379 6.99 24.87 -13.84
CA LEU A 379 5.60 25.22 -14.06
C LEU A 379 4.81 25.39 -12.75
N PRO A 380 3.72 26.18 -12.75
CA PRO A 380 2.98 26.50 -11.55
C PRO A 380 2.10 25.33 -11.09
N PHE A 381 2.71 24.22 -10.75
CA PHE A 381 2.08 23.00 -10.26
C PHE A 381 1.21 23.24 -9.01
N GLY A 382 1.70 24.09 -8.08
CA GLY A 382 1.01 24.36 -6.83
C GLY A 382 -0.40 24.91 -7.01
N GLU A 383 -0.64 25.73 -8.05
CA GLU A 383 -1.95 26.30 -8.34
C GLU A 383 -2.96 25.22 -8.81
N VAL A 384 -2.46 24.24 -9.58
CA VAL A 384 -3.31 23.11 -10.03
C VAL A 384 -3.59 22.16 -8.88
N TRP A 385 -2.61 21.94 -8.00
CA TRP A 385 -2.79 21.15 -6.79
C TRP A 385 -3.81 21.79 -5.82
N ALA A 386 -3.73 23.10 -5.60
CA ALA A 386 -4.66 23.82 -4.76
C ALA A 386 -6.09 23.75 -5.33
N GLU A 387 -6.25 23.91 -6.65
CA GLU A 387 -7.55 23.74 -7.32
C GLU A 387 -8.10 22.31 -7.16
N TYR A 388 -7.27 21.29 -7.30
CA TYR A 388 -7.68 19.91 -7.06
C TYR A 388 -8.18 19.70 -5.63
N CYS A 389 -7.47 20.21 -4.62
CA CYS A 389 -7.89 20.15 -3.22
C CYS A 389 -9.25 20.84 -3.01
N ARG A 390 -9.44 22.07 -3.55
CA ARG A 390 -10.72 22.80 -3.48
C ARG A 390 -11.88 22.01 -4.07
N ARG A 391 -11.69 21.38 -5.24
CA ARG A 391 -12.72 20.56 -5.89
C ARG A 391 -13.01 19.25 -5.15
N CYS A 392 -12.08 18.78 -4.33
CA CYS A 392 -12.28 17.64 -3.45
C CYS A 392 -12.85 18.04 -2.06
N GLY A 393 -12.99 19.34 -1.78
CA GLY A 393 -13.52 19.84 -0.51
C GLY A 393 -12.56 19.62 0.67
N VAL A 394 -11.26 19.58 0.42
CA VAL A 394 -10.22 19.39 1.44
C VAL A 394 -9.31 20.61 1.52
N PRO A 395 -8.64 20.85 2.68
CA PRO A 395 -7.73 21.99 2.82
C PRO A 395 -6.62 22.02 1.78
N GLU A 396 -6.32 23.22 1.27
CA GLU A 396 -5.21 23.45 0.36
C GLU A 396 -3.87 23.47 1.11
N ASP A 397 -2.78 23.23 0.40
CA ASP A 397 -1.39 23.31 0.88
C ASP A 397 -1.19 22.72 2.30
N GLY A 398 -0.65 23.50 3.23
CA GLY A 398 -0.46 23.13 4.64
C GLY A 398 -1.63 23.49 5.56
N ALA A 399 -2.75 23.97 5.04
CA ALA A 399 -3.89 24.42 5.83
C ALA A 399 -4.60 23.29 6.63
N TRP A 400 -4.27 22.04 6.35
CA TRP A 400 -4.72 20.86 7.11
C TRP A 400 -4.02 20.69 8.47
N LEU A 401 -2.82 21.23 8.66
CA LEU A 401 -2.01 21.02 9.87
C LEU A 401 -2.68 21.53 11.16
N PRO A 402 -3.35 22.70 11.20
CA PRO A 402 -4.09 23.13 12.38
C PRO A 402 -5.16 22.14 12.84
N GLU A 403 -5.83 21.45 11.92
CA GLU A 403 -6.83 20.42 12.25
C GLU A 403 -6.19 19.19 12.91
N VAL A 404 -5.05 18.74 12.37
CA VAL A 404 -4.27 17.68 13.01
C VAL A 404 -3.85 18.07 14.43
N ARG A 405 -3.40 19.30 14.65
CA ARG A 405 -3.03 19.81 15.98
C ARG A 405 -4.22 19.90 16.93
N ARG A 406 -5.39 20.27 16.42
CA ARG A 406 -6.63 20.25 17.19
C ARG A 406 -6.97 18.82 17.62
N TYR A 407 -6.96 17.88 16.68
CA TYR A 407 -7.26 16.46 16.94
C TYR A 407 -6.26 15.84 17.92
N GLU A 408 -4.98 16.14 17.75
CA GLU A 408 -3.92 15.71 18.66
C GLU A 408 -4.24 16.11 20.10
N LYS A 409 -4.54 17.40 20.32
CA LYS A 409 -4.81 17.94 21.64
C LYS A 409 -6.12 17.43 22.26
N THR A 410 -7.14 17.21 21.46
CA THR A 410 -8.49 16.84 21.96
C THR A 410 -8.71 15.34 22.05
N VAL A 411 -7.96 14.53 21.29
CA VAL A 411 -8.18 13.07 21.18
C VAL A 411 -6.91 12.29 21.48
N LEU A 412 -5.81 12.57 20.77
CA LEU A 412 -4.63 11.70 20.86
C LEU A 412 -3.90 11.81 22.20
N GLU A 413 -3.80 13.01 22.79
CA GLU A 413 -3.20 13.22 24.11
C GLU A 413 -3.92 12.46 25.23
N ALA A 414 -5.21 12.22 25.09
CA ALA A 414 -5.99 11.43 26.04
C ALA A 414 -5.71 9.93 26.00
N ARG A 415 -4.98 9.46 24.96
CA ARG A 415 -4.56 8.06 24.80
C ARG A 415 -3.14 7.78 25.33
N ALA A 416 -2.43 8.81 25.77
CA ALA A 416 -1.05 8.72 26.25
C ALA A 416 -0.95 8.04 27.63
#